data_a722653b09927588578e176466af8c43
#
_entry.id   a722653b09927588578e176466af8c43
#
_cell.length_a   1.000
_cell.length_b   1.000
_cell.length_c   1.000
_cell.angle_alpha   90.00
_cell.angle_beta   90.00
_cell.angle_gamma   90.00
#
_symmetry.space_group_name_H-M   'P 1'
#
loop_
_entity.id
_entity.type
_entity.pdbx_description
1 polymer ?
#
loop_
_entity_poly.entity_id
_entity_poly.type
_entity_poly.pdbx_seq_one_letter_code
_entity_poly.pdbx_strand_id
1 'polypeptide(L)'
;MSNLHEKNCIPCRGGISPFAISEIHKYLKKVDGWDVKKKENEIYFLERNFTFKNFSESQKFVNEVGNIAESQGHHPDIIFGWGYAKVQIFTHKIKGLVESDFILAAKINKI
;
A
#
# COMPACT_ATOMS: atom_id res chain seq x y z
N MET A 1 12.24 -2.92 16.50
CA MET A 1 10.94 -2.41 16.08
C MET A 1 11.07 -1.67 14.77
N SER A 2 10.11 -1.91 13.91
CA SER A 2 10.13 -1.28 12.59
C SER A 2 9.39 0.05 12.62
N ASN A 3 10.04 1.11 12.11
CA ASN A 3 9.44 2.43 11.98
C ASN A 3 9.23 2.76 10.51
N LEU A 4 8.64 1.81 9.76
CA LEU A 4 8.41 1.99 8.33
C LEU A 4 7.66 3.27 8.01
N HIS A 5 6.66 3.61 8.85
CA HIS A 5 5.85 4.80 8.60
C HIS A 5 6.65 6.11 8.67
N GLU A 6 7.84 6.07 9.25
CA GLU A 6 8.70 7.25 9.35
C GLU A 6 9.66 7.38 8.16
N LYS A 7 9.80 6.31 7.36
CA LYS A 7 10.66 6.33 6.19
C LYS A 7 9.95 7.01 5.02
N ASN A 8 10.72 7.47 4.05
CA ASN A 8 10.18 8.00 2.81
C ASN A 8 10.34 7.00 1.69
N CYS A 9 9.36 6.97 0.79
CA CYS A 9 9.43 6.11 -0.38
C CYS A 9 10.56 6.57 -1.30
N ILE A 10 11.31 5.62 -1.84
CA ILE A 10 12.38 5.90 -2.79
C ILE A 10 11.77 5.87 -4.19
N PRO A 11 12.12 6.83 -5.06
CA PRO A 11 11.60 6.82 -6.44
C PRO A 11 11.92 5.50 -7.13
N CYS A 12 10.93 4.98 -7.85
CA CYS A 12 11.07 3.72 -8.57
C CYS A 12 12.07 3.87 -9.71
N ARG A 13 13.06 2.97 -9.72
CA ARG A 13 13.99 2.84 -10.84
C ARG A 13 13.70 1.51 -11.52
N GLY A 14 13.57 1.50 -12.83
CA GLY A 14 13.49 0.26 -13.57
C GLY A 14 14.73 -0.58 -13.33
N GLY A 15 14.61 -1.90 -13.43
CA GLY A 15 15.74 -2.81 -13.26
C GLY A 15 15.96 -3.34 -11.86
N ILE A 16 15.22 -2.85 -10.87
CA ILE A 16 15.27 -3.42 -9.52
C ILE A 16 14.31 -4.61 -9.49
N SER A 17 14.76 -5.73 -8.94
CA SER A 17 13.92 -6.92 -8.83
C SER A 17 12.86 -6.75 -7.73
N PRO A 18 11.63 -7.21 -7.96
CA PRO A 18 10.63 -7.22 -6.90
C PRO A 18 11.04 -8.20 -5.80
N PHE A 19 10.51 -7.98 -4.60
CA PHE A 19 10.73 -8.89 -3.48
C PHE A 19 10.25 -10.30 -3.83
N ALA A 20 11.04 -11.31 -3.44
CA ALA A 20 10.59 -12.70 -3.44
C ALA A 20 9.55 -12.88 -2.33
N ILE A 21 8.77 -13.96 -2.41
CA ILE A 21 7.69 -14.20 -1.44
C ILE A 21 8.20 -14.26 0.01
N SER A 22 9.41 -14.77 0.23
CA SER A 22 9.99 -14.82 1.57
C SER A 22 10.22 -13.41 2.14
N GLU A 23 10.68 -12.49 1.31
CA GLU A 23 10.90 -11.12 1.72
C GLU A 23 9.57 -10.40 1.95
N ILE A 24 8.57 -10.68 1.10
CA ILE A 24 7.22 -10.16 1.26
C ILE A 24 6.66 -10.53 2.63
N HIS A 25 6.76 -11.81 3.01
CA HIS A 25 6.24 -12.27 4.30
C HIS A 25 6.97 -11.61 5.47
N LYS A 26 8.27 -11.37 5.32
CA LYS A 26 9.05 -10.70 6.34
C LYS A 26 8.56 -9.28 6.58
N TYR A 27 8.31 -8.53 5.49
CA TYR A 27 7.81 -7.15 5.59
C TYR A 27 6.34 -7.11 6.00
N LEU A 28 5.55 -8.09 5.59
CA LEU A 28 4.13 -8.13 5.90
C LEU A 28 3.87 -8.12 7.41
N LYS A 29 4.77 -8.71 8.18
CA LYS A 29 4.68 -8.70 9.65
C LYS A 29 4.83 -7.31 10.24
N LYS A 30 5.33 -6.36 9.48
CA LYS A 30 5.57 -4.98 9.94
C LYS A 30 4.40 -4.05 9.65
N VAL A 31 3.40 -4.53 8.89
CA VAL A 31 2.24 -3.72 8.51
C VAL A 31 0.95 -4.48 8.84
N ASP A 32 0.33 -4.12 9.94
CA ASP A 32 -0.87 -4.81 10.41
C ASP A 32 -2.04 -4.60 9.46
N GLY A 33 -2.80 -5.66 9.25
CA GLY A 33 -4.08 -5.57 8.53
C GLY A 33 -3.97 -5.68 7.01
N TRP A 34 -2.76 -5.74 6.47
CA TRP A 34 -2.57 -5.86 5.03
C TRP A 34 -2.38 -7.31 4.62
N ASP A 35 -3.01 -7.68 3.51
CA ASP A 35 -2.86 -9.00 2.90
C ASP A 35 -2.00 -8.88 1.66
N VAL A 36 -1.24 -9.94 1.35
CA VAL A 36 -0.56 -10.04 0.06
C VAL A 36 -1.41 -10.89 -0.86
N LYS A 37 -1.65 -10.40 -2.07
CA LYS A 37 -2.39 -11.10 -3.11
C LYS A 37 -1.58 -11.13 -4.39
N LYS A 38 -1.99 -11.96 -5.34
CA LYS A 38 -1.27 -12.12 -6.59
C LYS A 38 -2.23 -11.93 -7.76
N LYS A 39 -1.81 -11.12 -8.73
CA LYS A 39 -2.54 -10.93 -9.99
C LYS A 39 -2.21 -12.05 -10.96
N GLU A 40 -2.93 -12.11 -12.09
CA GLU A 40 -2.77 -13.15 -13.11
C GLU A 40 -1.33 -13.31 -13.61
N ASN A 41 -0.59 -12.23 -13.72
CA ASN A 41 0.79 -12.25 -14.24
C ASN A 41 1.82 -12.47 -13.14
N GLU A 42 1.44 -13.10 -12.04
CA GLU A 42 2.31 -13.37 -10.90
C GLU A 42 2.83 -12.12 -10.22
N ILE A 43 2.13 -10.99 -10.37
CA ILE A 43 2.48 -9.74 -9.72
C ILE A 43 1.83 -9.70 -8.34
N TYR A 44 2.65 -9.64 -7.30
CA TYR A 44 2.16 -9.51 -5.94
C TYR A 44 1.77 -8.08 -5.64
N PHE A 45 0.73 -7.90 -4.85
CA PHE A 45 0.30 -6.58 -4.39
C PHE A 45 -0.26 -6.68 -2.97
N LEU A 46 -0.21 -5.56 -2.25
CA LEU A 46 -0.80 -5.45 -0.92
C LEU A 46 -2.23 -4.96 -1.05
N GLU A 47 -3.11 -5.49 -0.19
CA GLU A 47 -4.50 -5.05 -0.18
C GLU A 47 -5.00 -4.96 1.25
N ARG A 48 -5.76 -3.90 1.53
CA ARG A 48 -6.45 -3.79 2.80
C ARG A 48 -7.82 -3.17 2.57
N ASN A 49 -8.82 -3.71 3.25
CA ASN A 49 -10.18 -3.18 3.24
C ASN A 49 -10.43 -2.43 4.54
N PHE A 50 -11.04 -1.24 4.42
CA PHE A 50 -11.39 -0.40 5.55
C PHE A 50 -12.89 -0.19 5.54
N THR A 51 -13.51 -0.14 6.72
CA THR A 51 -14.95 0.08 6.84
C THR A 51 -15.21 1.38 7.58
N PHE A 52 -16.29 2.06 7.20
CA PHE A 52 -16.63 3.37 7.74
C PHE A 52 -18.13 3.45 7.99
N LYS A 53 -18.52 4.48 8.72
CA LYS A 53 -19.90 4.69 9.13
C LYS A 53 -20.81 5.11 7.97
N ASN A 54 -20.24 5.83 6.99
CA ASN A 54 -21.01 6.36 5.87
C ASN A 54 -20.06 6.75 4.72
N PHE A 55 -20.64 7.28 3.65
CA PHE A 55 -19.86 7.67 2.47
C PHE A 55 -18.89 8.82 2.76
N SER A 56 -19.33 9.79 3.53
CA SER A 56 -18.51 10.96 3.86
C SER A 56 -17.22 10.56 4.57
N GLU A 57 -17.32 9.61 5.49
CA GLU A 57 -16.15 9.11 6.21
C GLU A 57 -15.21 8.32 5.30
N SER A 58 -15.78 7.51 4.40
CA SER A 58 -14.98 6.80 3.39
C SER A 58 -14.22 7.80 2.52
N GLN A 59 -14.91 8.83 2.06
CA GLN A 59 -14.32 9.85 1.20
C GLN A 59 -13.20 10.60 1.91
N LYS A 60 -13.41 10.96 3.16
CA LYS A 60 -12.40 11.63 3.97
C LYS A 60 -11.13 10.78 4.07
N PHE A 61 -11.30 9.49 4.37
CA PHE A 61 -10.18 8.57 4.46
C PHE A 61 -9.42 8.49 3.12
N VAL A 62 -10.15 8.36 2.02
CA VAL A 62 -9.56 8.27 0.68
C VAL A 62 -8.76 9.53 0.35
N ASN A 63 -9.27 10.70 0.74
CA ASN A 63 -8.55 11.96 0.55
C ASN A 63 -7.25 11.98 1.35
N GLU A 64 -7.26 11.47 2.56
CA GLU A 64 -6.05 11.41 3.39
C GLU A 64 -5.02 10.43 2.79
N VAL A 65 -5.47 9.29 2.29
CA VAL A 65 -4.60 8.34 1.60
C VAL A 65 -3.97 8.99 0.37
N GLY A 66 -4.79 9.72 -0.40
CA GLY A 66 -4.32 10.42 -1.60
C GLY A 66 -3.25 11.45 -1.28
N ASN A 67 -3.43 12.21 -0.20
CA ASN A 67 -2.46 13.20 0.22
C ASN A 67 -1.11 12.55 0.60
N ILE A 68 -1.15 11.44 1.30
CA ILE A 68 0.06 10.69 1.66
C ILE A 68 0.73 10.18 0.39
N ALA A 69 -0.04 9.56 -0.50
CA ALA A 69 0.48 8.99 -1.75
C ALA A 69 1.18 10.07 -2.59
N GLU A 70 0.54 11.25 -2.71
CA GLU A 70 1.14 12.36 -3.45
C GLU A 70 2.44 12.82 -2.81
N SER A 71 2.48 12.93 -1.48
CA SER A 71 3.68 13.37 -0.78
C SER A 71 4.85 12.41 -0.97
N GLN A 72 4.55 11.13 -1.19
CA GLN A 72 5.57 10.09 -1.34
C GLN A 72 5.89 9.76 -2.80
N GLY A 73 5.12 10.30 -3.75
CA GLY A 73 5.29 9.96 -5.15
C GLY A 73 5.03 8.49 -5.44
N HIS A 74 4.19 7.84 -4.64
CA HIS A 74 3.89 6.42 -4.75
C HIS A 74 2.39 6.24 -4.61
N HIS A 75 1.72 5.80 -5.67
CA HIS A 75 0.27 5.90 -5.77
C HIS A 75 -0.40 4.53 -5.74
N PRO A 76 -1.32 4.31 -4.78
CA PRO A 76 -2.10 3.08 -4.73
C PRO A 76 -3.30 3.16 -5.67
N ASP A 77 -3.93 2.02 -5.90
CA ASP A 77 -5.27 1.97 -6.48
C ASP A 77 -6.27 1.98 -5.33
N ILE A 78 -7.32 2.78 -5.45
CA ILE A 78 -8.31 2.91 -4.39
C ILE A 78 -9.69 2.68 -4.99
N ILE A 79 -10.46 1.78 -4.38
CA ILE A 79 -11.84 1.53 -4.72
C ILE A 79 -12.65 1.83 -3.47
N PHE A 80 -13.60 2.76 -3.54
CA PHE A 80 -14.36 3.11 -2.34
C PHE A 80 -15.81 3.41 -2.68
N GLY A 81 -16.62 3.39 -1.64
CA GLY A 81 -18.02 3.70 -1.76
C GLY A 81 -18.60 3.95 -0.38
N TRP A 82 -19.91 3.79 -0.26
CA TRP A 82 -20.59 4.03 1.00
C TRP A 82 -20.10 3.02 2.05
N GLY A 83 -19.37 3.54 3.04
CA GLY A 83 -18.96 2.74 4.19
C GLY A 83 -17.74 1.85 3.98
N TYR A 84 -17.02 1.96 2.86
CA TYR A 84 -15.84 1.13 2.64
C TYR A 84 -14.79 1.82 1.76
N ALA A 85 -13.56 1.37 1.90
CA ALA A 85 -12.47 1.68 0.97
C ALA A 85 -11.53 0.48 0.88
N LYS A 86 -11.16 0.12 -0.33
CA LYS A 86 -10.19 -0.94 -0.60
C LYS A 86 -8.95 -0.28 -1.20
N VAL A 87 -7.80 -0.50 -0.59
CA VAL A 87 -6.54 0.08 -1.05
C VAL A 87 -5.63 -1.04 -1.53
N GLN A 88 -5.10 -0.89 -2.73
CA GLN A 88 -4.20 -1.86 -3.34
C GLN A 88 -2.89 -1.17 -3.69
N ILE A 89 -1.77 -1.75 -3.28
CA ILE A 89 -0.45 -1.15 -3.46
C ILE A 89 0.49 -2.13 -4.15
N PHE A 90 1.12 -1.69 -5.22
CA PHE A 90 2.27 -2.37 -5.80
C PHE A 90 3.03 -1.37 -6.67
N THR A 91 4.25 -1.73 -7.03
CA THR A 91 5.10 -0.85 -7.83
C THR A 91 5.01 -1.27 -9.29
N HIS A 92 4.33 -0.44 -10.10
CA HIS A 92 4.05 -0.75 -11.51
C HIS A 92 5.31 -0.99 -12.34
N LYS A 93 6.31 -0.13 -12.19
CA LYS A 93 7.55 -0.23 -12.97
C LYS A 93 8.36 -1.50 -12.67
N ILE A 94 8.22 -2.03 -11.47
CA ILE A 94 8.96 -3.21 -11.01
C ILE A 94 8.11 -4.46 -11.15
N LYS A 95 6.79 -4.30 -11.31
CA LYS A 95 5.80 -5.37 -11.42
C LYS A 95 5.80 -6.26 -10.18
N GLY A 96 5.74 -5.63 -9.03
CA GLY A 96 5.70 -6.34 -7.76
C GLY A 96 5.91 -5.42 -6.58
N LEU A 97 6.36 -6.00 -5.48
CA LEU A 97 6.52 -5.29 -4.21
C LEU A 97 8.00 -5.02 -3.91
N VAL A 98 8.25 -3.86 -3.35
CA VAL A 98 9.53 -3.45 -2.80
C VAL A 98 9.27 -2.72 -1.48
N GLU A 99 10.31 -2.27 -0.80
CA GLU A 99 10.16 -1.64 0.52
C GLU A 99 9.19 -0.45 0.49
N SER A 100 9.22 0.36 -0.58
CA SER A 100 8.35 1.54 -0.68
C SER A 100 6.86 1.21 -0.58
N ASP A 101 6.45 0.04 -1.05
CA ASP A 101 5.06 -0.39 -0.94
C ASP A 101 4.66 -0.58 0.52
N PHE A 102 5.55 -1.17 1.30
CA PHE A 102 5.32 -1.40 2.73
C PHE A 102 5.42 -0.10 3.53
N ILE A 103 6.28 0.83 3.10
CA ILE A 103 6.34 2.16 3.73
C ILE A 103 5.01 2.87 3.55
N LEU A 104 4.46 2.85 2.34
CA LEU A 104 3.16 3.48 2.08
C LEU A 104 2.05 2.82 2.91
N ALA A 105 2.03 1.49 2.98
CA ALA A 105 1.06 0.76 3.79
C ALA A 105 1.16 1.17 5.26
N ALA A 106 2.38 1.28 5.79
CA ALA A 106 2.59 1.67 7.17
C ALA A 106 2.10 3.10 7.44
N LYS A 107 2.33 4.02 6.50
CA LYS A 107 1.84 5.40 6.62
C LYS A 107 0.31 5.47 6.61
N ILE A 108 -0.31 4.69 5.74
CA ILE A 108 -1.77 4.62 5.69
C ILE A 108 -2.34 4.09 7.00
N ASN A 109 -1.65 3.14 7.63
CA ASN A 109 -2.08 2.61 8.93
C ASN A 109 -2.08 3.66 10.05
N LYS A 110 -1.43 4.79 9.85
CA LYS A 110 -1.37 5.85 10.85
C LYS A 110 -2.45 6.92 10.70
N ILE A 111 -3.29 6.80 9.69
CA ILE A 111 -4.41 7.74 9.51
C ILE A 111 -5.44 7.62 10.64
#